data_8be0635ef2b46e0496976c66ab0405dd
#
_entry.id   8be0635ef2b46e0496976c66ab0405dd
#
_cell.length_a   1.000
_cell.length_b   1.000
_cell.length_c   1.000
_cell.angle_alpha   90.00
_cell.angle_beta   90.00
_cell.angle_gamma   90.00
#
_symmetry.space_group_name_H-M   'P 1'
#
loop_
_entity.id
_entity.type
_entity.pdbx_description
1 polymer ?
#
loop_
_entity_poly.entity_id
_entity_poly.type
_entity_poly.pdbx_seq_one_letter_code
_entity_poly.pdbx_strand_id
1 'polypeptide(L)'
;MLKLILGFLSPTLGDINLKNSKIGYVPQKYENFNSDFPITVEEVLKCHKKVLKIKDSTAIDRALNIVKMTKYRHSLIGNLSGGQRQKIFIARALMGEPELLILDEPSTGIDINSQTEIYKIISHLNSCHNLTVLSVEHNISAALSNSSHLFKIKDGVGKLYTKEQYIKLKEVM
;
A
#
# COMPACT_ATOMS: atom_id res chain seq x y z
N MET A 1 -13.73 4.59 -6.20
CA MET A 1 -12.64 4.59 -7.20
C MET A 1 -11.74 3.38 -7.08
N LEU A 2 -11.10 3.07 -5.94
CA LEU A 2 -10.19 1.91 -5.86
C LEU A 2 -10.81 0.58 -6.27
N LYS A 3 -12.05 0.30 -5.85
CA LYS A 3 -12.77 -0.93 -6.24
C LYS A 3 -12.96 -1.08 -7.75
N LEU A 4 -13.08 0.03 -8.48
CA LEU A 4 -13.13 0.04 -9.94
C LEU A 4 -11.76 -0.27 -10.54
N ILE A 5 -10.69 0.36 -10.04
CA ILE A 5 -9.31 0.12 -10.50
C ILE A 5 -8.89 -1.33 -10.24
N LEU A 6 -9.29 -1.89 -9.08
CA LEU A 6 -9.00 -3.29 -8.71
C LEU A 6 -9.90 -4.32 -9.41
N GLY A 7 -10.86 -3.88 -10.22
CA GLY A 7 -11.80 -4.77 -10.90
C GLY A 7 -12.86 -5.41 -10.00
N PHE A 8 -13.02 -4.92 -8.76
CA PHE A 8 -14.07 -5.41 -7.84
C PHE A 8 -15.46 -4.85 -8.20
N LEU A 9 -15.51 -3.80 -9.01
CA LEU A 9 -16.73 -3.21 -9.55
C LEU A 9 -16.49 -2.88 -11.01
N SER A 10 -17.54 -2.99 -11.84
CA SER A 10 -17.53 -2.52 -13.22
C SER A 10 -17.99 -1.05 -13.31
N PRO A 11 -17.39 -0.23 -14.19
CA PRO A 11 -17.87 1.13 -14.42
C PRO A 11 -19.27 1.09 -15.07
N THR A 12 -20.12 2.05 -14.72
CA THR A 12 -21.45 2.19 -15.34
C THR A 12 -21.34 2.68 -16.78
N LEU A 13 -20.37 3.54 -17.06
CA LEU A 13 -20.04 4.07 -18.40
C LEU A 13 -18.51 4.25 -18.49
N GLY A 14 -17.98 4.16 -19.70
CA GLY A 14 -16.56 4.30 -19.98
C GLY A 14 -15.72 3.08 -19.59
N ASP A 15 -14.42 3.18 -19.76
CA ASP A 15 -13.46 2.09 -19.59
C ASP A 15 -12.35 2.44 -18.59
N ILE A 16 -11.83 1.41 -17.94
CA ILE A 16 -10.61 1.50 -17.13
C ILE A 16 -9.58 0.58 -17.76
N ASN A 17 -8.52 1.16 -18.29
CA ASN A 17 -7.43 0.41 -18.91
C ASN A 17 -6.18 0.47 -18.04
N LEU A 18 -5.82 -0.67 -17.46
CA LEU A 18 -4.56 -0.86 -16.75
C LEU A 18 -3.68 -1.71 -17.66
N LYS A 19 -2.64 -1.12 -18.23
CA LYS A 19 -1.69 -1.82 -19.12
C LYS A 19 -1.08 -3.02 -18.39
N ASN A 20 -1.73 -4.18 -18.43
CA ASN A 20 -1.28 -5.50 -17.91
C ASN A 20 -0.37 -5.45 -16.66
N SER A 21 -0.55 -4.45 -15.81
CA SER A 21 0.32 -4.21 -14.66
C SER A 21 0.03 -5.22 -13.56
N LYS A 22 1.08 -5.82 -13.02
CA LYS A 22 0.97 -6.58 -11.78
C LYS A 22 0.64 -5.61 -10.65
N ILE A 23 -0.47 -5.83 -9.96
CA ILE A 23 -0.94 -4.95 -8.90
C ILE A 23 -0.69 -5.58 -7.53
N GLY A 24 -0.01 -4.85 -6.66
CA GLY A 24 0.01 -5.12 -5.22
C GLY A 24 -1.06 -4.27 -4.52
N TYR A 25 -1.85 -4.87 -3.64
CA TYR A 25 -2.89 -4.15 -2.92
C TYR A 25 -2.79 -4.34 -1.41
N VAL A 26 -2.85 -3.24 -0.70
CA VAL A 26 -2.90 -3.17 0.76
C VAL A 26 -4.19 -2.47 1.16
N PRO A 27 -5.20 -3.18 1.69
CA PRO A 27 -6.47 -2.61 2.11
C PRO A 27 -6.34 -1.81 3.41
N GLN A 28 -7.28 -0.88 3.64
CA GLN A 28 -7.35 0.01 4.81
C GLN A 28 -7.37 -0.75 6.13
N LYS A 29 -8.22 -1.76 6.21
CA LYS A 29 -8.42 -2.55 7.43
C LYS A 29 -8.35 -4.04 7.13
N TYR A 30 -7.72 -4.74 8.02
CA TYR A 30 -7.79 -6.20 8.09
C TYR A 30 -8.85 -6.56 9.15
N GLU A 31 -10.11 -6.09 8.95
CA GLU A 31 -11.21 -6.21 9.91
C GLU A 31 -11.49 -7.65 10.33
N ASN A 32 -11.14 -8.61 9.48
CA ASN A 32 -11.32 -10.04 9.77
C ASN A 32 -10.02 -10.72 10.24
N PHE A 33 -8.97 -9.94 10.56
CA PHE A 33 -7.78 -10.55 11.11
C PHE A 33 -8.01 -10.83 12.61
N ASN A 34 -8.37 -12.07 12.92
CA ASN A 34 -8.44 -12.50 14.31
C ASN A 34 -7.02 -12.49 14.89
N SER A 35 -6.73 -11.48 15.74
CA SER A 35 -5.44 -11.33 16.41
C SER A 35 -5.10 -12.54 17.28
N ASP A 36 -6.11 -13.29 17.73
CA ASP A 36 -5.96 -14.45 18.59
C ASP A 36 -5.58 -15.71 17.80
N PHE A 37 -5.68 -15.67 16.46
CA PHE A 37 -5.25 -16.77 15.62
C PHE A 37 -3.71 -16.86 15.61
N PRO A 38 -3.12 -17.97 16.09
CA PRO A 38 -1.67 -18.09 16.30
C PRO A 38 -0.92 -18.33 14.98
N ILE A 39 -0.92 -17.33 14.08
CA ILE A 39 -0.19 -17.38 12.81
C ILE A 39 1.03 -16.47 12.85
N THR A 40 2.15 -16.96 12.39
CA THR A 40 3.40 -16.20 12.28
C THR A 40 3.45 -15.35 11.01
N VAL A 41 4.32 -14.34 11.02
CA VAL A 41 4.62 -13.52 9.83
C VAL A 41 5.04 -14.42 8.65
N GLU A 42 5.92 -15.38 8.90
CA GLU A 42 6.39 -16.29 7.86
C GLU A 42 5.26 -17.10 7.23
N GLU A 43 4.35 -17.63 8.05
CA GLU A 43 3.23 -18.42 7.55
C GLU A 43 2.29 -17.60 6.69
N VAL A 44 1.98 -16.36 7.09
CA VAL A 44 1.17 -15.44 6.26
C VAL A 44 1.83 -15.20 4.90
N LEU A 45 3.14 -14.95 4.88
CA LEU A 45 3.86 -14.73 3.63
C LEU A 45 3.99 -16.01 2.81
N LYS A 46 4.18 -17.18 3.44
CA LYS A 46 4.17 -18.49 2.76
C LYS A 46 2.82 -18.78 2.10
N CYS A 47 1.71 -18.51 2.78
CA CYS A 47 0.38 -18.66 2.20
C CYS A 47 0.23 -17.78 0.95
N HIS A 48 0.64 -16.52 1.02
CA HIS A 48 0.56 -15.60 -0.11
C HIS A 48 1.47 -16.03 -1.27
N LYS A 49 2.70 -16.44 -0.95
CA LYS A 49 3.65 -17.00 -1.93
C LYS A 49 3.04 -18.18 -2.69
N LYS A 50 2.33 -19.08 -1.99
CA LYS A 50 1.66 -20.24 -2.59
C LYS A 50 0.52 -19.82 -3.53
N VAL A 51 -0.31 -18.85 -3.11
CA VAL A 51 -1.42 -18.32 -3.92
C VAL A 51 -0.89 -17.70 -5.22
N LEU A 52 0.18 -16.92 -5.16
CA LEU A 52 0.82 -16.30 -6.32
C LEU A 52 1.71 -17.26 -7.12
N LYS A 53 1.85 -18.52 -6.70
CA LYS A 53 2.71 -19.54 -7.32
C LYS A 53 4.19 -19.08 -7.50
N ILE A 54 4.67 -18.25 -6.56
CA ILE A 54 6.06 -17.75 -6.59
C ILE A 54 7.02 -18.88 -6.29
N LYS A 55 7.89 -19.22 -7.24
CA LYS A 55 8.89 -20.31 -7.12
C LYS A 55 10.16 -19.87 -6.37
N ASP A 56 10.48 -18.58 -6.42
CA ASP A 56 11.68 -18.02 -5.79
C ASP A 56 11.69 -18.28 -4.28
N SER A 57 12.70 -18.99 -3.78
CA SER A 57 12.86 -19.32 -2.36
C SER A 57 13.14 -18.08 -1.51
N THR A 58 13.78 -17.05 -2.07
CA THR A 58 14.22 -15.84 -1.37
C THR A 58 13.17 -14.73 -1.33
N ALA A 59 11.99 -14.91 -1.96
CA ALA A 59 10.97 -13.89 -2.07
C ALA A 59 10.49 -13.33 -0.71
N ILE A 60 10.38 -14.21 0.30
CA ILE A 60 10.00 -13.80 1.66
C ILE A 60 11.10 -12.95 2.30
N ASP A 61 12.36 -13.37 2.17
CA ASP A 61 13.51 -12.66 2.74
C ASP A 61 13.65 -11.27 2.11
N ARG A 62 13.54 -11.18 0.78
CA ARG A 62 13.54 -9.89 0.07
C ARG A 62 12.42 -8.98 0.56
N ALA A 63 11.19 -9.50 0.62
CA ALA A 63 10.04 -8.70 1.03
C ALA A 63 10.19 -8.18 2.48
N LEU A 64 10.62 -9.03 3.41
CA LEU A 64 10.87 -8.63 4.80
C LEU A 64 12.03 -7.64 4.94
N ASN A 65 13.08 -7.80 4.15
CA ASN A 65 14.23 -6.90 4.16
C ASN A 65 13.84 -5.49 3.69
N ILE A 66 13.07 -5.37 2.60
CA ILE A 66 12.58 -4.09 2.07
C ILE A 66 11.85 -3.29 3.15
N VAL A 67 10.99 -3.94 3.92
CA VAL A 67 10.21 -3.29 4.98
C VAL A 67 10.90 -3.29 6.35
N LYS A 68 12.15 -3.76 6.43
CA LYS A 68 12.97 -3.85 7.66
C LYS A 68 12.33 -4.68 8.77
N MET A 69 11.66 -5.77 8.40
CA MET A 69 10.91 -6.62 9.34
C MET A 69 11.48 -8.04 9.48
N THR A 70 12.70 -8.30 9.01
CA THR A 70 13.34 -9.62 9.01
C THR A 70 13.39 -10.26 10.41
N LYS A 71 13.67 -9.47 11.44
CA LYS A 71 13.73 -9.96 12.83
C LYS A 71 12.39 -10.45 13.39
N TYR A 72 11.28 -10.06 12.78
CA TYR A 72 9.93 -10.44 13.19
C TYR A 72 9.38 -11.65 12.41
N ARG A 73 10.21 -12.30 11.60
CA ARG A 73 9.81 -13.42 10.72
C ARG A 73 9.00 -14.49 11.45
N HIS A 74 9.43 -14.87 12.64
CA HIS A 74 8.81 -15.93 13.45
C HIS A 74 7.88 -15.40 14.55
N SER A 75 7.64 -14.10 14.60
CA SER A 75 6.70 -13.49 15.53
C SER A 75 5.26 -13.78 15.10
N LEU A 76 4.37 -13.96 16.06
CA LEU A 76 2.92 -14.00 15.80
C LEU A 76 2.47 -12.62 15.28
N ILE A 77 1.63 -12.59 14.25
CA ILE A 77 1.12 -11.32 13.70
C ILE A 77 0.29 -10.56 14.74
N GLY A 78 -0.45 -11.26 15.60
CA GLY A 78 -1.22 -10.66 16.68
C GLY A 78 -0.37 -9.83 17.65
N ASN A 79 0.89 -10.23 17.86
CA ASN A 79 1.83 -9.56 18.78
C ASN A 79 2.52 -8.32 18.16
N LEU A 80 2.30 -8.03 16.89
CA LEU A 80 2.89 -6.87 16.23
C LEU A 80 2.08 -5.59 16.51
N SER A 81 2.79 -4.46 16.65
CA SER A 81 2.13 -3.15 16.66
C SER A 81 1.41 -2.89 15.33
N GLY A 82 0.46 -1.94 15.30
CA GLY A 82 -0.26 -1.57 14.08
C GLY A 82 0.69 -1.22 12.93
N GLY A 83 1.71 -0.41 13.17
CA GLY A 83 2.71 -0.03 12.18
C GLY A 83 3.59 -1.20 11.71
N GLN A 84 3.97 -2.10 12.62
CA GLN A 84 4.70 -3.32 12.25
C GLN A 84 3.83 -4.23 11.38
N ARG A 85 2.59 -4.42 11.74
CA ARG A 85 1.61 -5.20 10.98
C ARG A 85 1.40 -4.63 9.59
N GLN A 86 1.25 -3.31 9.49
CA GLN A 86 1.11 -2.61 8.21
C GLN A 86 2.32 -2.86 7.30
N LYS A 87 3.55 -2.80 7.84
CA LYS A 87 4.77 -3.13 7.09
C LYS A 87 4.76 -4.57 6.57
N ILE A 88 4.27 -5.55 7.35
CA ILE A 88 4.15 -6.93 6.88
C ILE A 88 3.15 -7.04 5.71
N PHE A 89 2.06 -6.30 5.74
CA PHE A 89 1.10 -6.32 4.64
C PHE A 89 1.63 -5.63 3.39
N ILE A 90 2.45 -4.59 3.55
CA ILE A 90 3.20 -4.00 2.42
C ILE A 90 4.19 -5.05 1.87
N ALA A 91 4.97 -5.73 2.72
CA ALA A 91 5.87 -6.81 2.30
C ALA A 91 5.12 -7.89 1.50
N ARG A 92 3.95 -8.31 1.98
CA ARG A 92 3.09 -9.28 1.29
C ARG A 92 2.71 -8.79 -0.11
N ALA A 93 2.27 -7.54 -0.24
CA ALA A 93 1.87 -6.96 -1.52
C ALA A 93 3.05 -6.85 -2.51
N LEU A 94 4.28 -6.68 -2.01
CA LEU A 94 5.49 -6.59 -2.83
C LEU A 94 6.00 -7.95 -3.34
N MET A 95 5.60 -9.08 -2.72
CA MET A 95 6.11 -10.41 -3.10
C MET A 95 5.84 -10.78 -4.55
N GLY A 96 4.77 -10.25 -5.15
CA GLY A 96 4.41 -10.46 -6.56
C GLY A 96 5.22 -9.62 -7.54
N GLU A 97 6.19 -8.83 -7.07
CA GLU A 97 6.93 -7.85 -7.87
C GLU A 97 5.98 -6.96 -8.68
N PRO A 98 5.09 -6.19 -7.99
CA PRO A 98 4.10 -5.37 -8.66
C PRO A 98 4.75 -4.19 -9.39
N GLU A 99 4.10 -3.75 -10.47
CA GLU A 99 4.41 -2.49 -11.16
C GLU A 99 3.59 -1.33 -10.60
N LEU A 100 2.43 -1.64 -10.00
CA LEU A 100 1.55 -0.71 -9.31
C LEU A 100 1.25 -1.21 -7.90
N LEU A 101 1.58 -0.42 -6.88
CA LEU A 101 1.19 -0.66 -5.51
C LEU A 101 0.04 0.26 -5.13
N ILE A 102 -1.09 -0.31 -4.75
CA ILE A 102 -2.27 0.43 -4.28
C ILE A 102 -2.34 0.31 -2.77
N LEU A 103 -2.39 1.45 -2.10
CA LEU A 103 -2.48 1.56 -0.65
C LEU A 103 -3.77 2.28 -0.27
N ASP A 104 -4.60 1.64 0.51
CA ASP A 104 -5.86 2.20 1.00
C ASP A 104 -5.66 2.65 2.45
N GLU A 105 -5.46 3.95 2.65
CA GLU A 105 -5.21 4.61 3.94
C GLU A 105 -4.08 3.94 4.77
N PRO A 106 -2.85 3.84 4.23
CA PRO A 106 -1.78 3.05 4.85
C PRO A 106 -1.31 3.56 6.20
N SER A 107 -1.68 4.78 6.57
CA SER A 107 -1.26 5.44 7.83
C SER A 107 -2.35 5.55 8.89
N THR A 108 -3.59 5.13 8.59
CA THR A 108 -4.73 5.26 9.50
C THR A 108 -4.58 4.34 10.72
N GLY A 109 -4.75 4.89 11.92
CA GLY A 109 -4.69 4.14 13.18
C GLY A 109 -3.28 3.72 13.61
N ILE A 110 -2.24 4.34 13.06
CA ILE A 110 -0.83 4.06 13.37
C ILE A 110 -0.18 5.30 13.99
N ASP A 111 0.78 5.09 14.89
CA ASP A 111 1.56 6.18 15.48
C ASP A 111 2.42 6.94 14.46
N ILE A 112 2.76 8.20 14.76
CA ILE A 112 3.45 9.11 13.84
C ILE A 112 4.82 8.58 13.40
N ASN A 113 5.56 7.90 14.28
CA ASN A 113 6.87 7.35 13.93
C ASN A 113 6.73 6.23 12.91
N SER A 114 5.80 5.31 13.15
CA SER A 114 5.48 4.22 12.22
C SER A 114 4.95 4.74 10.88
N GLN A 115 4.10 5.79 10.87
CA GLN A 115 3.67 6.46 9.64
C GLN A 115 4.87 6.96 8.83
N THR A 116 5.79 7.69 9.49
CA THR A 116 6.99 8.24 8.86
C THR A 116 7.86 7.14 8.23
N GLU A 117 8.02 6.01 8.93
CA GLU A 117 8.78 4.86 8.41
C GLU A 117 8.09 4.23 7.19
N ILE A 118 6.77 4.09 7.20
CA ILE A 118 6.00 3.56 6.07
C ILE A 118 6.18 4.45 4.84
N TYR A 119 6.03 5.78 4.98
CA TYR A 119 6.23 6.70 3.85
C TYR A 119 7.67 6.70 3.32
N LYS A 120 8.68 6.54 4.18
CA LYS A 120 10.07 6.35 3.75
C LYS A 120 10.26 5.08 2.92
N ILE A 121 9.63 3.98 3.32
CA ILE A 121 9.64 2.73 2.55
C ILE A 121 8.97 2.94 1.19
N ILE A 122 7.80 3.56 1.15
CA ILE A 122 7.06 3.84 -0.08
C ILE A 122 7.88 4.73 -1.03
N SER A 123 8.48 5.80 -0.53
CA SER A 123 9.33 6.70 -1.30
C SER A 123 10.54 5.97 -1.89
N HIS A 124 11.19 5.12 -1.09
CA HIS A 124 12.32 4.31 -1.56
C HIS A 124 11.91 3.33 -2.67
N LEU A 125 10.76 2.66 -2.52
CA LEU A 125 10.23 1.77 -3.55
C LEU A 125 9.94 2.49 -4.86
N ASN A 126 9.38 3.69 -4.81
CA ASN A 126 9.12 4.49 -6.00
C ASN A 126 10.43 4.94 -6.68
N SER A 127 11.39 5.47 -5.90
CA SER A 127 12.63 6.05 -6.46
C SER A 127 13.64 5.00 -6.94
N CYS A 128 13.76 3.87 -6.23
CA CYS A 128 14.81 2.87 -6.50
C CYS A 128 14.31 1.65 -7.27
N HIS A 129 13.02 1.36 -7.23
CA HIS A 129 12.43 0.17 -7.87
C HIS A 129 11.46 0.50 -9.00
N ASN A 130 11.35 1.78 -9.39
CA ASN A 130 10.45 2.27 -10.44
C ASN A 130 8.98 1.82 -10.23
N LEU A 131 8.59 1.63 -8.96
CA LEU A 131 7.25 1.19 -8.58
C LEU A 131 6.30 2.38 -8.59
N THR A 132 5.24 2.30 -9.37
CA THR A 132 4.15 3.28 -9.29
C THR A 132 3.35 3.05 -8.01
N VAL A 133 3.10 4.10 -7.24
CA VAL A 133 2.30 4.00 -6.01
C VAL A 133 1.07 4.88 -6.10
N LEU A 134 -0.08 4.29 -5.85
CA LEU A 134 -1.37 4.97 -5.69
C LEU A 134 -1.82 4.82 -4.24
N SER A 135 -1.86 5.92 -3.50
CA SER A 135 -2.33 5.93 -2.11
C SER A 135 -3.64 6.72 -1.98
N VAL A 136 -4.60 6.18 -1.25
CA VAL A 136 -5.75 6.95 -0.79
C VAL A 136 -5.43 7.49 0.59
N GLU A 137 -5.59 8.80 0.75
CA GLU A 137 -5.26 9.50 1.98
C GLU A 137 -6.39 10.43 2.40
N HIS A 138 -6.73 10.45 3.69
CA HIS A 138 -7.63 11.44 4.26
C HIS A 138 -6.87 12.67 4.79
N ASN A 139 -5.60 12.49 5.13
CA ASN A 139 -4.74 13.57 5.59
C ASN A 139 -4.08 14.28 4.41
N ILE A 140 -4.57 15.47 4.08
CA ILE A 140 -4.05 16.27 2.97
C ILE A 140 -2.56 16.62 3.15
N SER A 141 -2.11 16.87 4.38
CA SER A 141 -0.70 17.18 4.65
C SER A 141 0.19 15.98 4.36
N ALA A 142 -0.23 14.77 4.74
CA ALA A 142 0.46 13.53 4.41
C ALA A 142 0.49 13.28 2.89
N ALA A 143 -0.64 13.48 2.21
CA ALA A 143 -0.74 13.36 0.76
C ALA A 143 0.22 14.33 0.06
N LEU A 144 0.23 15.62 0.44
CA LEU A 144 1.12 16.63 -0.13
C LEU A 144 2.60 16.34 0.14
N SER A 145 2.94 15.82 1.31
CA SER A 145 4.34 15.54 1.66
C SER A 145 4.91 14.34 0.90
N ASN A 146 4.07 13.35 0.58
CA ASN A 146 4.52 12.03 0.13
C ASN A 146 4.11 11.68 -1.31
N SER A 147 3.49 12.61 -2.06
CA SER A 147 3.10 12.37 -3.46
C SER A 147 3.67 13.40 -4.42
N SER A 148 3.80 13.02 -5.69
CA SER A 148 4.13 13.91 -6.81
C SER A 148 2.87 14.54 -7.43
N HIS A 149 1.77 13.81 -7.42
CA HIS A 149 0.49 14.20 -7.99
C HIS A 149 -0.65 13.89 -7.02
N LEU A 150 -1.71 14.70 -7.07
CA LEU A 150 -2.93 14.50 -6.29
C LEU A 150 -4.13 14.41 -7.21
N PHE A 151 -4.91 13.34 -7.03
CA PHE A 151 -6.20 13.18 -7.71
C PHE A 151 -7.32 13.49 -6.73
N LYS A 152 -7.89 14.70 -6.84
CA LYS A 152 -8.99 15.15 -5.97
C LYS A 152 -10.32 14.74 -6.56
N ILE A 153 -11.14 14.05 -5.77
CA ILE A 153 -12.54 13.75 -6.11
C ILE A 153 -13.44 14.62 -5.26
N LYS A 154 -14.30 15.40 -5.91
CA LYS A 154 -15.33 16.21 -5.25
C LYS A 154 -16.61 16.16 -6.07
N ASP A 155 -17.76 15.93 -5.44
CA ASP A 155 -19.09 15.92 -6.06
C ASP A 155 -19.16 15.03 -7.33
N GLY A 156 -18.52 13.85 -7.28
CA GLY A 156 -18.46 12.89 -8.40
C GLY A 156 -17.47 13.25 -9.49
N VAL A 157 -16.80 14.40 -9.43
CA VAL A 157 -15.81 14.83 -10.42
C VAL A 157 -14.40 14.64 -9.89
N GLY A 158 -13.55 13.96 -10.68
CA GLY A 158 -12.14 13.76 -10.39
C GLY A 158 -11.25 14.71 -11.17
N LYS A 159 -10.25 15.33 -10.53
CA LYS A 159 -9.26 16.17 -11.19
C LYS A 159 -7.85 15.87 -10.68
N LEU A 160 -6.93 15.74 -11.63
CA LEU A 160 -5.51 15.51 -11.36
C LEU A 160 -4.78 16.86 -11.25
N TYR A 161 -3.93 16.98 -10.24
CA TYR A 161 -3.07 18.14 -10.00
C TYR A 161 -1.63 17.67 -9.77
N THR A 162 -0.65 18.49 -10.18
CA THR A 162 0.67 18.40 -9.58
C THR A 162 0.63 18.94 -8.15
N LYS A 163 1.65 18.64 -7.37
CA LYS A 163 1.77 19.17 -6.00
C LYS A 163 1.72 20.70 -5.99
N GLU A 164 2.44 21.36 -6.89
CA GLU A 164 2.51 22.81 -6.99
C GLU A 164 1.15 23.43 -7.38
N GLN A 165 0.45 22.81 -8.33
CA GLN A 165 -0.89 23.25 -8.74
C GLN A 165 -1.88 23.16 -7.59
N TYR A 166 -1.81 22.08 -6.79
CA TYR A 166 -2.72 21.90 -5.66
C TYR A 166 -2.43 22.88 -4.53
N ILE A 167 -1.17 23.20 -4.24
CA ILE A 167 -0.80 24.19 -3.22
C ILE A 167 -1.33 25.58 -3.61
N LYS A 168 -1.10 26.02 -4.86
CA LYS A 168 -1.63 27.30 -5.37
C LYS A 168 -3.16 27.37 -5.29
N LEU A 169 -3.85 26.26 -5.60
CA LEU A 169 -5.31 26.22 -5.52
C LEU A 169 -5.81 26.44 -4.07
N LYS A 170 -5.06 25.95 -3.07
CA LYS A 170 -5.41 26.06 -1.66
C LYS A 170 -5.16 27.46 -1.08
N GLU A 171 -4.19 28.19 -1.63
CA GLU A 171 -3.87 29.57 -1.22
C GLU A 171 -4.92 30.60 -1.73
N VAL A 172 -5.69 30.23 -2.75
CA VAL A 172 -6.70 31.11 -3.38
C VAL A 172 -8.12 30.85 -2.85
N MET A 173 -8.31 29.78 -2.08
CA MET A 173 -9.60 29.41 -1.44
C MET A 173 -9.66 29.84 0.02
#